data_dfe3a1cae312110b6c12d3e09279570b
#
_entry.id   dfe3a1cae312110b6c12d3e09279570b
#
_cell.length_a   1.000
_cell.length_b   1.000
_cell.length_c   1.000
_cell.angle_alpha   90.00
_cell.angle_beta   90.00
_cell.angle_gamma   90.00
#
_symmetry.space_group_name_H-M   'P 1'
#
loop_
_entity.id
_entity.type
_entity.pdbx_description
1 polymer ?
#
loop_
_entity_poly.entity_id
_entity_poly.type
_entity_poly.pdbx_seq_one_letter_code
_entity_poly.pdbx_strand_id
1 'polypeptide(L)'
;RIASLGIIVGALALFVVLSVFSGLKDFSLSFTNDIDPDLKASSILGKSFFISPTQESQIKKIDGIVSYSKIIEERVLFTFNDKQEVTYLKGVDANFVQVNAIEKKLFNGQWFKSDTYQVVVGYGIAQKFSMGLFDFNNQLEVLVPKPGKGAIENPEQAFNKTDVIPVGIYAISEDLDSKYVFADLGLAQELLEYKTNQVSGIEIKVKTGADEKAIINQLQTIFDHKITVKNRAQLNESLYKMLNTENIAVYLIFTLVIVVALFNLIGALIMMILDKKGNLKTLFNLGTEIKDLRKIFLLQGTLLSVFGGIIGLALGIVIVLLQQQFELIMITPTLAYPVVFSLENVLIDMEFKFLAILSAFTLQFSIAFPKFLLTSTPVVILSINLSTSP
;
A
#
# COMPACT_ATOMS: atom_id res chain seq x y z
N ARG A 1 -26.51 17.00 24.19
CA ARG A 1 -26.89 15.88 23.32
C ARG A 1 -26.37 16.03 21.88
N ILE A 2 -26.53 17.19 21.24
CA ILE A 2 -26.04 17.41 19.85
C ILE A 2 -24.50 17.36 19.78
N ALA A 3 -23.83 17.92 20.78
CA ALA A 3 -22.37 17.95 20.85
C ALA A 3 -21.74 16.54 21.02
N SER A 4 -22.36 15.65 21.78
CA SER A 4 -21.88 14.27 21.92
C SER A 4 -22.03 13.48 20.61
N LEU A 5 -23.05 13.74 19.80
CA LEU A 5 -23.21 13.13 18.49
C LEU A 5 -22.06 13.52 17.55
N GLY A 6 -21.62 14.78 17.53
CA GLY A 6 -20.49 15.21 16.70
C GLY A 6 -19.19 14.48 17.03
N ILE A 7 -18.92 14.22 18.32
CA ILE A 7 -17.73 13.46 18.73
C ILE A 7 -17.83 11.98 18.32
N ILE A 8 -19.00 11.37 18.51
CA ILE A 8 -19.25 9.98 18.13
C ILE A 8 -19.07 9.79 16.62
N VAL A 9 -19.70 10.66 15.81
CA VAL A 9 -19.62 10.60 14.34
C VAL A 9 -18.19 10.86 13.87
N GLY A 10 -17.49 11.84 14.45
CA GLY A 10 -16.10 12.12 14.10
C GLY A 10 -15.18 10.92 14.40
N ALA A 11 -15.35 10.29 15.55
CA ALA A 11 -14.61 9.10 15.93
C ALA A 11 -14.87 7.90 15.00
N LEU A 12 -16.14 7.65 14.71
CA LEU A 12 -16.56 6.60 13.78
C LEU A 12 -15.97 6.84 12.39
N ALA A 13 -16.15 8.05 11.85
CA ALA A 13 -15.66 8.39 10.51
C ALA A 13 -14.13 8.23 10.42
N LEU A 14 -13.39 8.70 11.42
CA LEU A 14 -11.94 8.61 11.45
C LEU A 14 -11.47 7.15 11.39
N PHE A 15 -12.02 6.29 12.24
CA PHE A 15 -11.65 4.87 12.27
C PHE A 15 -12.02 4.13 10.97
N VAL A 16 -13.21 4.37 10.42
CA VAL A 16 -13.64 3.75 9.15
C VAL A 16 -12.71 4.18 8.02
N VAL A 17 -12.38 5.47 7.90
CA VAL A 17 -11.47 5.99 6.87
C VAL A 17 -10.08 5.35 7.00
N LEU A 18 -9.50 5.26 8.21
CA LEU A 18 -8.24 4.56 8.46
C LEU A 18 -8.28 3.11 7.98
N SER A 19 -9.34 2.38 8.35
CA SER A 19 -9.51 0.97 8.00
C SER A 19 -9.65 0.75 6.49
N VAL A 20 -10.33 1.66 5.79
CA VAL A 20 -10.47 1.66 4.33
C VAL A 20 -9.13 1.90 3.66
N PHE A 21 -8.36 2.92 4.08
CA PHE A 21 -7.05 3.20 3.49
C PHE A 21 -6.04 2.09 3.76
N SER A 22 -6.01 1.52 4.97
CA SER A 22 -5.17 0.37 5.26
C SER A 22 -5.54 -0.83 4.39
N GLY A 23 -6.83 -1.09 4.20
CA GLY A 23 -7.31 -2.16 3.34
C GLY A 23 -6.92 -1.97 1.87
N LEU A 24 -7.06 -0.75 1.34
CA LEU A 24 -6.69 -0.43 -0.03
C LEU A 24 -5.17 -0.56 -0.25
N LYS A 25 -4.37 -0.12 0.72
CA LYS A 25 -2.91 -0.30 0.70
C LYS A 25 -2.52 -1.77 0.67
N ASP A 26 -3.05 -2.58 1.58
CA ASP A 26 -2.77 -4.02 1.65
C ASP A 26 -3.22 -4.74 0.38
N PHE A 27 -4.37 -4.36 -0.17
CA PHE A 27 -4.87 -4.85 -1.44
C PHE A 27 -3.94 -4.52 -2.60
N SER A 28 -3.49 -3.26 -2.71
CA SER A 28 -2.54 -2.84 -3.76
C SER A 28 -1.20 -3.57 -3.65
N LEU A 29 -0.71 -3.81 -2.43
CA LEU A 29 0.52 -4.55 -2.20
C LEU A 29 0.36 -6.06 -2.44
N SER A 30 -0.84 -6.63 -2.30
CA SER A 30 -1.06 -8.06 -2.51
C SER A 30 -0.73 -8.50 -3.94
N PHE A 31 -1.00 -7.67 -4.94
CA PHE A 31 -0.66 -7.96 -6.32
C PHE A 31 0.85 -8.09 -6.55
N THR A 32 1.65 -7.27 -5.88
CA THR A 32 3.11 -7.36 -5.99
C THR A 32 3.67 -8.57 -5.25
N ASN A 33 3.03 -8.98 -4.13
CA ASN A 33 3.47 -10.11 -3.33
C ASN A 33 3.35 -11.47 -4.06
N ASP A 34 2.44 -11.58 -5.01
CA ASP A 34 2.19 -12.84 -5.73
C ASP A 34 3.18 -13.07 -6.89
N ILE A 35 3.74 -12.00 -7.47
CA ILE A 35 4.57 -12.06 -8.68
C ILE A 35 6.02 -11.64 -8.42
N ASP A 36 6.22 -10.61 -7.59
CA ASP A 36 7.55 -10.09 -7.38
C ASP A 36 8.29 -10.94 -6.35
N PRO A 37 9.55 -11.28 -6.63
CA PRO A 37 10.41 -11.96 -5.68
C PRO A 37 10.69 -11.07 -4.47
N ASP A 38 11.13 -11.65 -3.37
CA ASP A 38 11.57 -10.88 -2.21
C ASP A 38 12.81 -10.04 -2.56
N LEU A 39 13.76 -10.63 -3.32
CA LEU A 39 14.94 -9.95 -3.86
C LEU A 39 15.13 -10.31 -5.33
N LYS A 40 15.55 -9.33 -6.14
CA LYS A 40 15.96 -9.52 -7.54
C LYS A 40 17.35 -8.97 -7.75
N ALA A 41 18.26 -9.84 -8.18
CA ALA A 41 19.60 -9.47 -8.60
C ALA A 41 19.64 -9.28 -10.12
N SER A 42 20.25 -8.20 -10.59
CA SER A 42 20.43 -7.87 -12.00
C SER A 42 21.80 -7.28 -12.27
N SER A 43 22.26 -7.32 -13.53
CA SER A 43 23.56 -6.75 -13.91
C SER A 43 23.60 -5.23 -13.70
N ILE A 44 24.72 -4.70 -13.25
CA ILE A 44 24.99 -3.25 -13.23
C ILE A 44 25.38 -2.76 -14.63
N LEU A 45 26.09 -3.60 -15.39
CA LEU A 45 26.60 -3.28 -16.71
C LEU A 45 25.95 -4.19 -17.76
N GLY A 46 25.13 -3.61 -18.64
CA GLY A 46 24.45 -4.34 -19.71
C GLY A 46 23.18 -5.07 -19.24
N LYS A 47 22.68 -5.98 -20.08
CA LYS A 47 21.38 -6.66 -19.87
C LYS A 47 21.50 -8.04 -19.24
N SER A 48 22.72 -8.60 -19.15
CA SER A 48 22.95 -9.96 -18.72
C SER A 48 24.29 -10.11 -18.00
N PHE A 49 24.44 -11.20 -17.25
CA PHE A 49 25.68 -11.60 -16.58
C PHE A 49 25.78 -13.12 -16.55
N PHE A 50 27.00 -13.61 -16.23
CA PHE A 50 27.26 -15.04 -16.13
C PHE A 50 27.20 -15.50 -14.69
N ILE A 51 26.67 -16.71 -14.47
CA ILE A 51 26.62 -17.38 -13.17
C ILE A 51 27.47 -18.65 -13.25
N SER A 52 28.54 -18.71 -12.47
CA SER A 52 29.36 -19.92 -12.37
C SER A 52 28.74 -20.96 -11.43
N PRO A 53 29.01 -22.25 -11.61
CA PRO A 53 28.54 -23.29 -10.68
C PRO A 53 29.02 -23.07 -9.24
N THR A 54 30.16 -22.43 -9.06
CA THR A 54 30.68 -22.05 -7.73
C THR A 54 29.81 -21.00 -7.08
N GLN A 55 29.39 -19.97 -7.82
CA GLN A 55 28.50 -18.92 -7.33
C GLN A 55 27.12 -19.49 -7.00
N GLU A 56 26.58 -20.39 -7.83
CA GLU A 56 25.32 -21.08 -7.52
C GLU A 56 25.40 -21.86 -6.21
N SER A 57 26.52 -22.54 -5.97
CA SER A 57 26.76 -23.28 -4.72
C SER A 57 26.88 -22.34 -3.51
N GLN A 58 27.44 -21.15 -3.69
CA GLN A 58 27.53 -20.13 -2.65
C GLN A 58 26.17 -19.53 -2.32
N ILE A 59 25.35 -19.21 -3.33
CA ILE A 59 23.97 -18.69 -3.13
C ILE A 59 23.15 -19.67 -2.29
N LYS A 60 23.21 -20.97 -2.60
CA LYS A 60 22.50 -22.03 -1.84
C LYS A 60 22.91 -22.12 -0.38
N LYS A 61 24.10 -21.65 -0.02
CA LYS A 61 24.64 -21.68 1.37
C LYS A 61 24.31 -20.44 2.18
N ILE A 62 23.76 -19.39 1.57
CA ILE A 62 23.38 -18.17 2.29
C ILE A 62 22.20 -18.51 3.22
N ASP A 63 22.41 -18.31 4.52
CA ASP A 63 21.30 -18.45 5.48
C ASP A 63 20.24 -17.37 5.23
N GLY A 64 18.98 -17.80 5.29
CA GLY A 64 17.84 -16.92 4.99
C GLY A 64 17.34 -17.00 3.55
N ILE A 65 18.04 -17.62 2.60
CA ILE A 65 17.50 -17.91 1.25
C ILE A 65 16.73 -19.23 1.30
N VAL A 66 15.47 -19.19 0.87
CA VAL A 66 14.62 -20.39 0.75
C VAL A 66 14.79 -21.05 -0.60
N SER A 67 14.71 -20.27 -1.66
CA SER A 67 14.87 -20.71 -3.05
C SER A 67 15.32 -19.54 -3.93
N TYR A 68 15.90 -19.86 -5.08
CA TYR A 68 16.19 -18.87 -6.11
C TYR A 68 15.93 -19.46 -7.50
N SER A 69 15.65 -18.57 -8.45
CA SER A 69 15.41 -18.88 -9.85
C SER A 69 16.26 -18.00 -10.75
N LYS A 70 16.82 -18.60 -11.78
CA LYS A 70 17.49 -17.87 -12.87
C LYS A 70 16.44 -17.37 -13.85
N ILE A 71 16.55 -16.12 -14.26
CA ILE A 71 15.59 -15.54 -15.19
C ILE A 71 16.28 -14.81 -16.34
N ILE A 72 15.58 -14.76 -17.46
CA ILE A 72 15.85 -13.87 -18.58
C ILE A 72 14.61 -13.05 -18.81
N GLU A 73 14.73 -11.74 -18.78
CA GLU A 73 13.63 -10.81 -19.03
C GLU A 73 14.08 -9.84 -20.13
N GLU A 74 13.41 -9.90 -21.29
CA GLU A 74 13.72 -9.05 -22.43
C GLU A 74 12.44 -8.60 -23.11
N ARG A 75 12.47 -7.37 -23.63
CA ARG A 75 11.36 -6.80 -24.38
C ARG A 75 11.41 -7.31 -25.82
N VAL A 76 10.34 -7.95 -26.27
CA VAL A 76 10.26 -8.65 -27.55
C VAL A 76 8.97 -8.27 -28.27
N LEU A 77 8.92 -8.54 -29.57
CA LEU A 77 7.71 -8.41 -30.39
C LEU A 77 7.03 -9.78 -30.48
N PHE A 78 5.77 -9.85 -30.13
CA PHE A 78 4.92 -10.99 -30.40
C PHE A 78 4.00 -10.70 -31.58
N THR A 79 3.84 -11.67 -32.45
CA THR A 79 2.94 -11.60 -33.59
C THR A 79 1.99 -12.79 -33.58
N PHE A 80 0.71 -12.54 -33.73
CA PHE A 80 -0.32 -13.55 -33.80
C PHE A 80 -1.36 -13.14 -34.86
N ASN A 81 -1.46 -13.90 -35.95
CA ASN A 81 -2.17 -13.47 -37.15
C ASN A 81 -1.66 -12.09 -37.62
N ASP A 82 -2.56 -11.16 -37.85
CA ASP A 82 -2.22 -9.79 -38.29
C ASP A 82 -1.96 -8.81 -37.14
N LYS A 83 -1.97 -9.28 -35.87
CA LYS A 83 -1.79 -8.45 -34.68
C LYS A 83 -0.37 -8.54 -34.17
N GLN A 84 0.14 -7.40 -33.67
CA GLN A 84 1.47 -7.29 -33.09
C GLN A 84 1.41 -6.59 -31.74
N GLU A 85 2.17 -7.07 -30.75
CA GLU A 85 2.28 -6.51 -29.43
C GLU A 85 3.74 -6.58 -28.93
N VAL A 86 4.25 -5.47 -28.42
CA VAL A 86 5.59 -5.41 -27.82
C VAL A 86 5.46 -5.55 -26.32
N THR A 87 5.90 -6.67 -25.79
CA THR A 87 5.83 -6.95 -24.36
C THR A 87 7.06 -7.74 -23.90
N TYR A 88 7.08 -8.25 -22.67
CA TYR A 88 8.24 -8.92 -22.11
C TYR A 88 8.12 -10.44 -22.22
N LEU A 89 9.13 -11.07 -22.81
CA LEU A 89 9.39 -12.49 -22.64
C LEU A 89 10.16 -12.70 -21.34
N LYS A 90 9.63 -13.52 -20.44
CA LYS A 90 10.29 -13.90 -19.20
C LYS A 90 10.59 -15.40 -19.21
N GLY A 91 11.81 -15.73 -19.61
CA GLY A 91 12.35 -17.10 -19.54
C GLY A 91 12.72 -17.42 -18.11
N VAL A 92 12.24 -18.53 -17.58
CA VAL A 92 12.42 -18.93 -16.18
C VAL A 92 12.82 -20.39 -16.06
N ASP A 93 13.61 -20.73 -15.03
CA ASP A 93 14.00 -22.11 -14.74
C ASP A 93 12.92 -22.86 -13.92
N ALA A 94 13.11 -24.15 -13.73
CA ALA A 94 12.18 -25.02 -13.00
C ALA A 94 11.95 -24.61 -11.53
N ASN A 95 12.88 -23.83 -10.93
CA ASN A 95 12.75 -23.36 -9.55
C ASN A 95 11.84 -22.14 -9.41
N PHE A 96 11.45 -21.52 -10.51
CA PHE A 96 10.68 -20.28 -10.51
C PHE A 96 9.37 -20.38 -9.72
N VAL A 97 8.66 -21.48 -9.85
CA VAL A 97 7.39 -21.73 -9.13
C VAL A 97 7.57 -21.87 -7.60
N GLN A 98 8.83 -22.08 -7.15
CA GLN A 98 9.15 -22.08 -5.71
C GLN A 98 9.46 -20.67 -5.19
N VAL A 99 9.85 -19.74 -6.07
CA VAL A 99 10.19 -18.37 -5.73
C VAL A 99 8.94 -17.49 -5.67
N ASN A 100 8.03 -17.66 -6.62
CA ASN A 100 6.77 -16.92 -6.66
C ASN A 100 5.57 -17.85 -6.91
N ALA A 101 4.36 -17.31 -6.76
CA ALA A 101 3.13 -18.10 -6.77
C ALA A 101 2.32 -17.98 -8.08
N ILE A 102 2.96 -17.56 -9.18
CA ILE A 102 2.24 -17.24 -10.42
C ILE A 102 1.52 -18.47 -11.02
N GLU A 103 2.07 -19.67 -10.85
CA GLU A 103 1.42 -20.91 -11.28
C GLU A 103 0.03 -21.09 -10.66
N LYS A 104 -0.17 -20.61 -9.41
CA LYS A 104 -1.44 -20.65 -8.70
C LYS A 104 -2.46 -19.63 -9.23
N LYS A 105 -2.03 -18.70 -10.06
CA LYS A 105 -2.85 -17.64 -10.67
C LYS A 105 -3.23 -17.95 -12.12
N LEU A 106 -3.07 -19.20 -12.56
CA LEU A 106 -3.56 -19.63 -13.84
C LEU A 106 -5.09 -19.52 -13.87
N PHE A 107 -5.57 -18.75 -14.84
CA PHE A 107 -6.99 -18.59 -15.13
C PHE A 107 -7.52 -19.76 -15.96
N ASN A 108 -6.69 -20.23 -16.93
CA ASN A 108 -7.03 -21.34 -17.80
C ASN A 108 -5.76 -22.05 -18.29
N GLY A 109 -5.87 -23.36 -18.60
CA GLY A 109 -4.77 -24.16 -19.11
C GLY A 109 -3.85 -24.69 -18.03
N GLN A 110 -2.55 -24.79 -18.34
CA GLN A 110 -1.52 -25.35 -17.47
C GLN A 110 -0.21 -24.56 -17.56
N TRP A 111 0.67 -24.73 -16.57
CA TRP A 111 2.03 -24.22 -16.64
C TRP A 111 2.81 -24.96 -17.73
N PHE A 112 3.73 -24.27 -18.40
CA PHE A 112 4.55 -24.88 -19.45
C PHE A 112 5.51 -25.93 -18.89
N LYS A 113 5.92 -26.86 -19.73
CA LYS A 113 6.94 -27.87 -19.40
C LYS A 113 8.33 -27.35 -19.78
N SER A 114 9.34 -27.69 -18.97
CA SER A 114 10.73 -27.37 -19.29
C SER A 114 11.17 -28.00 -20.60
N ASP A 115 12.13 -27.37 -21.25
CA ASP A 115 12.69 -27.79 -22.55
C ASP A 115 11.62 -27.90 -23.68
N THR A 116 10.64 -27.01 -23.66
CA THR A 116 9.59 -26.95 -24.69
C THR A 116 9.37 -25.54 -25.21
N TYR A 117 8.76 -25.40 -26.39
CA TYR A 117 8.33 -24.11 -26.94
C TYR A 117 6.93 -23.68 -26.42
N GLN A 118 6.55 -24.18 -25.26
CA GLN A 118 5.29 -23.82 -24.60
C GLN A 118 5.47 -22.50 -23.82
N VAL A 119 4.40 -21.70 -23.81
CA VAL A 119 4.38 -20.43 -23.08
C VAL A 119 3.08 -20.26 -22.28
N VAL A 120 3.18 -19.45 -21.23
CA VAL A 120 2.04 -19.01 -20.44
C VAL A 120 1.89 -17.50 -20.62
N VAL A 121 0.72 -17.08 -21.06
CA VAL A 121 0.44 -15.71 -21.52
C VAL A 121 -0.45 -15.00 -20.51
N GLY A 122 -0.25 -13.71 -20.29
CA GLY A 122 -1.16 -12.93 -19.49
C GLY A 122 -2.53 -12.73 -20.15
N TYR A 123 -3.60 -12.67 -19.35
CA TYR A 123 -4.97 -12.52 -19.83
C TYR A 123 -5.15 -11.30 -20.74
N GLY A 124 -4.52 -10.15 -20.40
CA GLY A 124 -4.57 -8.93 -21.21
C GLY A 124 -3.94 -9.12 -22.60
N ILE A 125 -2.82 -9.87 -22.70
CA ILE A 125 -2.17 -10.21 -23.96
C ILE A 125 -3.05 -11.16 -24.78
N ALA A 126 -3.58 -12.21 -24.14
CA ALA A 126 -4.48 -13.18 -24.79
C ALA A 126 -5.74 -12.51 -25.36
N GLN A 127 -6.29 -11.54 -24.62
CA GLN A 127 -7.46 -10.78 -25.06
C GLN A 127 -7.14 -9.86 -26.25
N LYS A 128 -6.00 -9.13 -26.23
CA LYS A 128 -5.56 -8.29 -27.35
C LYS A 128 -5.40 -9.08 -28.64
N PHE A 129 -4.80 -10.25 -28.55
CA PHE A 129 -4.64 -11.15 -29.69
C PHE A 129 -5.91 -11.91 -30.05
N SER A 130 -6.91 -11.96 -29.19
CA SER A 130 -8.11 -12.82 -29.33
C SER A 130 -7.72 -14.29 -29.51
N MET A 131 -6.67 -14.74 -28.77
CA MET A 131 -6.09 -16.05 -28.89
C MET A 131 -6.74 -17.07 -27.95
N GLY A 132 -6.82 -18.33 -28.41
CA GLY A 132 -7.14 -19.49 -27.60
C GLY A 132 -5.89 -20.23 -27.12
N LEU A 133 -6.10 -21.26 -26.29
CA LEU A 133 -5.04 -22.16 -25.87
C LEU A 133 -4.95 -23.36 -26.83
N PHE A 134 -3.72 -23.92 -26.95
CA PHE A 134 -3.45 -25.11 -27.75
C PHE A 134 -3.86 -24.99 -29.22
N ASP A 135 -3.81 -23.76 -29.77
CA ASP A 135 -4.06 -23.54 -31.19
C ASP A 135 -2.78 -23.83 -31.97
N PHE A 136 -2.73 -25.02 -32.58
CA PHE A 136 -1.59 -25.47 -33.39
C PHE A 136 -1.66 -24.96 -34.84
N ASN A 137 -2.79 -24.37 -35.24
CA ASN A 137 -2.96 -23.85 -36.60
C ASN A 137 -2.50 -22.37 -36.70
N ASN A 138 -2.69 -21.62 -35.60
CA ASN A 138 -2.27 -20.23 -35.49
C ASN A 138 -1.22 -20.14 -34.37
N GLN A 139 0.04 -20.09 -34.77
CA GLN A 139 1.15 -20.05 -33.81
C GLN A 139 1.42 -18.61 -33.38
N LEU A 140 1.82 -18.45 -32.12
CA LEU A 140 2.31 -17.20 -31.60
C LEU A 140 3.80 -17.06 -31.95
N GLU A 141 4.15 -16.17 -32.87
CA GLU A 141 5.54 -15.90 -33.23
C GLU A 141 6.16 -14.91 -32.28
N VAL A 142 7.35 -15.20 -31.78
CA VAL A 142 8.16 -14.28 -30.96
C VAL A 142 9.39 -13.82 -31.75
N LEU A 143 9.60 -12.51 -31.82
CA LEU A 143 10.71 -11.89 -32.56
C LEU A 143 11.59 -11.09 -31.59
N VAL A 144 12.88 -11.36 -31.63
CA VAL A 144 13.89 -10.68 -30.81
C VAL A 144 14.95 -10.08 -31.72
N PRO A 145 15.30 -8.78 -31.57
CA PRO A 145 16.37 -8.19 -32.34
C PRO A 145 17.68 -8.93 -32.10
N LYS A 146 18.40 -9.29 -33.15
CA LYS A 146 19.72 -9.92 -33.03
C LYS A 146 20.70 -8.98 -32.36
N PRO A 147 21.54 -9.48 -31.44
CA PRO A 147 22.60 -8.69 -30.86
C PRO A 147 23.63 -8.34 -31.96
N GLY A 148 23.91 -7.04 -32.13
CA GLY A 148 24.87 -6.59 -33.13
C GLY A 148 25.10 -5.07 -33.12
N LYS A 149 26.19 -4.64 -33.79
CA LYS A 149 26.50 -3.26 -34.06
C LYS A 149 26.61 -3.08 -35.57
N GLY A 150 25.75 -2.29 -36.18
CA GLY A 150 25.82 -1.98 -37.61
C GLY A 150 24.46 -1.64 -38.20
N ALA A 151 24.45 -1.24 -39.46
CA ALA A 151 23.22 -1.03 -40.20
C ALA A 151 22.54 -2.36 -40.52
N ILE A 152 21.25 -2.42 -40.38
CA ILE A 152 20.44 -3.58 -40.78
C ILE A 152 20.28 -3.52 -42.29
N GLU A 153 21.00 -4.35 -43.02
CA GLU A 153 20.93 -4.40 -44.49
C GLU A 153 19.66 -5.17 -44.96
N ASN A 154 19.25 -6.17 -44.23
CA ASN A 154 18.04 -6.93 -44.49
C ASN A 154 17.17 -7.05 -43.24
N PRO A 155 15.97 -6.41 -43.20
CA PRO A 155 15.09 -6.44 -42.06
C PRO A 155 14.68 -7.85 -41.60
N GLU A 156 14.53 -8.79 -42.51
CA GLU A 156 14.14 -10.18 -42.21
C GLU A 156 15.24 -10.93 -41.42
N GLN A 157 16.49 -10.57 -41.62
CA GLN A 157 17.64 -11.18 -40.94
C GLN A 157 18.00 -10.49 -39.63
N ALA A 158 17.35 -9.38 -39.33
CA ALA A 158 17.61 -8.56 -38.15
C ALA A 158 17.06 -9.16 -36.85
N PHE A 159 16.21 -10.16 -36.95
CA PHE A 159 15.51 -10.77 -35.82
C PHE A 159 15.78 -12.27 -35.74
N ASN A 160 15.95 -12.76 -34.52
CA ASN A 160 15.73 -14.17 -34.20
C ASN A 160 14.23 -14.36 -33.99
N LYS A 161 13.65 -15.40 -34.57
CA LYS A 161 12.23 -15.68 -34.44
C LYS A 161 11.98 -17.15 -34.19
N THR A 162 10.94 -17.45 -33.45
CA THR A 162 10.47 -18.82 -33.23
C THR A 162 8.97 -18.80 -32.93
N ASP A 163 8.34 -19.91 -33.25
CA ASP A 163 6.94 -20.14 -32.96
C ASP A 163 6.79 -20.78 -31.59
N VAL A 164 5.86 -20.28 -30.80
CA VAL A 164 5.58 -20.76 -29.44
C VAL A 164 4.09 -21.10 -29.29
N ILE A 165 3.80 -22.03 -28.40
CA ILE A 165 2.44 -22.56 -28.20
C ILE A 165 1.91 -22.08 -26.84
N PRO A 166 0.87 -21.26 -26.80
CA PRO A 166 0.21 -20.87 -25.55
C PRO A 166 -0.52 -22.07 -24.94
N VAL A 167 -0.08 -22.50 -23.75
CA VAL A 167 -0.65 -23.63 -23.01
C VAL A 167 -1.37 -23.22 -21.73
N GLY A 168 -1.20 -21.97 -21.30
CA GLY A 168 -1.86 -21.42 -20.13
C GLY A 168 -2.06 -19.91 -20.23
N ILE A 169 -3.06 -19.42 -19.53
CA ILE A 169 -3.35 -18.01 -19.35
C ILE A 169 -3.39 -17.73 -17.86
N TYR A 170 -2.61 -16.76 -17.39
CA TYR A 170 -2.69 -16.26 -16.02
C TYR A 170 -3.48 -14.94 -15.94
N ALA A 171 -4.14 -14.68 -14.81
CA ALA A 171 -4.87 -13.45 -14.56
C ALA A 171 -4.64 -12.95 -13.12
N ILE A 172 -4.11 -11.74 -12.98
CA ILE A 172 -3.75 -11.14 -11.70
C ILE A 172 -4.19 -9.68 -11.60
N SER A 173 -3.71 -8.85 -12.53
CA SER A 173 -4.09 -7.45 -12.67
C SER A 173 -3.88 -7.00 -14.11
N GLU A 174 -4.62 -5.98 -14.55
CA GLU A 174 -4.58 -5.48 -15.91
C GLU A 174 -3.16 -5.13 -16.38
N ASP A 175 -2.37 -4.49 -15.53
CA ASP A 175 -0.99 -4.10 -15.84
C ASP A 175 -0.07 -5.31 -16.02
N LEU A 176 -0.17 -6.31 -15.16
CA LEU A 176 0.69 -7.49 -15.15
C LEU A 176 0.27 -8.48 -16.24
N ASP A 177 -1.02 -8.61 -16.46
CA ASP A 177 -1.62 -9.49 -17.47
C ASP A 177 -1.31 -9.03 -18.92
N SER A 178 -0.95 -7.75 -19.07
CA SER A 178 -0.51 -7.15 -20.34
C SER A 178 1.02 -7.08 -20.47
N LYS A 179 1.78 -7.54 -19.46
CA LYS A 179 3.22 -7.28 -19.40
C LYS A 179 4.09 -8.49 -19.73
N TYR A 180 3.75 -9.70 -19.29
CA TYR A 180 4.65 -10.83 -19.39
C TYR A 180 4.07 -12.01 -20.16
N VAL A 181 4.95 -12.65 -20.96
CA VAL A 181 4.79 -14.01 -21.46
C VAL A 181 5.88 -14.86 -20.85
N PHE A 182 5.50 -15.91 -20.09
CA PHE A 182 6.43 -16.81 -19.43
C PHE A 182 6.80 -17.98 -20.36
N ALA A 183 8.09 -18.29 -20.40
CA ALA A 183 8.64 -19.36 -21.21
C ALA A 183 9.75 -20.11 -20.45
N ASP A 184 10.20 -21.23 -21.00
CA ASP A 184 11.40 -21.91 -20.50
C ASP A 184 12.64 -21.03 -20.63
N LEU A 185 13.56 -21.15 -19.67
CA LEU A 185 14.83 -20.40 -19.66
C LEU A 185 15.66 -20.71 -20.90
N GLY A 186 15.72 -21.99 -21.31
CA GLY A 186 16.45 -22.43 -22.49
C GLY A 186 15.94 -21.79 -23.79
N LEU A 187 14.61 -21.68 -23.95
CA LEU A 187 14.00 -20.99 -25.09
C LEU A 187 14.41 -19.51 -25.14
N ALA A 188 14.39 -18.82 -23.99
CA ALA A 188 14.81 -17.42 -23.94
C ALA A 188 16.33 -17.25 -24.23
N GLN A 189 17.16 -18.21 -23.79
CA GLN A 189 18.60 -18.22 -24.11
C GLN A 189 18.84 -18.42 -25.61
N GLU A 190 18.13 -19.36 -26.23
CA GLU A 190 18.20 -19.61 -27.69
C GLU A 190 17.84 -18.36 -28.48
N LEU A 191 16.70 -17.74 -28.20
CA LEU A 191 16.23 -16.54 -28.88
C LEU A 191 17.19 -15.36 -28.78
N LEU A 192 17.84 -15.19 -27.62
CA LEU A 192 18.79 -14.09 -27.37
C LEU A 192 20.23 -14.42 -27.71
N GLU A 193 20.51 -15.63 -28.20
CA GLU A 193 21.87 -16.14 -28.43
C GLU A 193 22.74 -16.10 -27.15
N TYR A 194 22.12 -16.37 -26.00
CA TYR A 194 22.80 -16.42 -24.71
C TYR A 194 23.43 -17.79 -24.48
N LYS A 195 24.52 -17.81 -23.74
CA LYS A 195 25.13 -19.04 -23.27
C LYS A 195 24.32 -19.64 -22.12
N THR A 196 24.44 -20.96 -21.89
CA THR A 196 23.67 -21.70 -20.88
C THR A 196 23.77 -21.12 -19.47
N ASN A 197 24.88 -20.48 -19.11
CA ASN A 197 25.10 -19.85 -17.80
C ASN A 197 24.90 -18.33 -17.81
N GLN A 198 24.36 -17.77 -18.89
CA GLN A 198 24.10 -16.34 -19.06
C GLN A 198 22.62 -16.06 -18.79
N VAL A 199 22.37 -15.08 -17.90
CA VAL A 199 21.03 -14.71 -17.45
C VAL A 199 20.89 -13.20 -17.33
N SER A 200 19.67 -12.68 -17.33
CA SER A 200 19.42 -11.25 -17.07
C SER A 200 19.23 -10.96 -15.58
N GLY A 201 18.85 -11.95 -14.78
CA GLY A 201 18.63 -11.78 -13.37
C GLY A 201 18.51 -13.09 -12.59
N ILE A 202 18.49 -12.94 -11.27
CA ILE A 202 18.19 -14.00 -10.30
C ILE A 202 17.06 -13.47 -9.42
N GLU A 203 15.98 -14.20 -9.32
CA GLU A 203 14.90 -13.95 -8.38
C GLU A 203 15.05 -14.86 -7.16
N ILE A 204 14.86 -14.30 -5.97
CA ILE A 204 15.21 -14.96 -4.71
C ILE A 204 14.03 -14.85 -3.75
N LYS A 205 13.69 -16.00 -3.14
CA LYS A 205 12.74 -16.10 -2.04
C LYS A 205 13.50 -16.13 -0.72
N VAL A 206 13.12 -15.26 0.21
CA VAL A 206 13.77 -15.09 1.50
C VAL A 206 12.88 -15.66 2.61
N LYS A 207 13.48 -16.14 3.67
CA LYS A 207 12.81 -16.62 4.88
C LYS A 207 12.14 -15.44 5.60
N THR A 208 10.92 -15.62 6.07
CA THR A 208 10.24 -14.59 6.86
C THR A 208 11.09 -14.19 8.07
N GLY A 209 11.38 -12.87 8.20
CA GLY A 209 12.20 -12.34 9.29
C GLY A 209 13.70 -12.45 9.10
N ALA A 210 14.21 -12.90 7.95
CA ALA A 210 15.64 -12.88 7.65
C ALA A 210 16.16 -11.45 7.44
N ASP A 211 17.43 -11.23 7.71
CA ASP A 211 18.09 -9.94 7.46
C ASP A 211 18.38 -9.76 5.95
N GLU A 212 17.45 -9.09 5.25
CA GLU A 212 17.60 -8.79 3.83
C GLU A 212 18.90 -8.04 3.50
N LYS A 213 19.34 -7.13 4.39
CA LYS A 213 20.57 -6.35 4.15
C LYS A 213 21.81 -7.22 4.18
N ALA A 214 21.87 -8.17 5.13
CA ALA A 214 22.96 -9.13 5.21
C ALA A 214 23.00 -10.03 3.96
N ILE A 215 21.83 -10.51 3.49
CA ILE A 215 21.72 -11.33 2.27
C ILE A 215 22.15 -10.52 1.04
N ILE A 216 21.72 -9.28 0.89
CA ILE A 216 22.11 -8.39 -0.22
C ILE A 216 23.62 -8.21 -0.27
N ASN A 217 24.27 -7.93 0.87
CA ASN A 217 25.71 -7.75 0.96
C ASN A 217 26.47 -9.02 0.57
N GLN A 218 26.02 -10.20 1.03
CA GLN A 218 26.62 -11.49 0.67
C GLN A 218 26.48 -11.76 -0.83
N LEU A 219 25.31 -11.51 -1.42
CA LEU A 219 25.09 -11.66 -2.87
C LEU A 219 26.02 -10.74 -3.66
N GLN A 220 26.14 -9.47 -3.27
CA GLN A 220 27.03 -8.51 -3.94
C GLN A 220 28.49 -8.96 -3.87
N THR A 221 28.93 -9.53 -2.74
CA THR A 221 30.28 -10.07 -2.57
C THR A 221 30.53 -11.28 -3.48
N ILE A 222 29.58 -12.22 -3.58
CA ILE A 222 29.67 -13.41 -4.46
C ILE A 222 29.86 -13.01 -5.93
N PHE A 223 29.28 -11.90 -6.35
CA PHE A 223 29.35 -11.41 -7.73
C PHE A 223 30.35 -10.25 -7.92
N ASP A 224 31.32 -10.06 -7.02
CA ASP A 224 32.34 -9.00 -7.09
C ASP A 224 31.74 -7.60 -7.28
N HIS A 225 30.59 -7.32 -6.68
CA HIS A 225 29.83 -6.07 -6.83
C HIS A 225 29.43 -5.72 -8.28
N LYS A 226 29.34 -6.73 -9.17
CA LYS A 226 28.91 -6.54 -10.57
C LYS A 226 27.40 -6.60 -10.75
N ILE A 227 26.65 -6.92 -9.69
CA ILE A 227 25.20 -6.97 -9.67
C ILE A 227 24.60 -5.94 -8.73
N THR A 228 23.42 -5.47 -9.07
CA THR A 228 22.53 -4.73 -8.18
C THR A 228 21.46 -5.69 -7.65
N VAL A 229 21.22 -5.66 -6.34
CA VAL A 229 20.15 -6.43 -5.71
C VAL A 229 19.11 -5.46 -5.19
N LYS A 230 17.88 -5.60 -5.66
CA LYS A 230 16.74 -4.79 -5.26
C LYS A 230 15.74 -5.64 -4.49
N ASN A 231 15.21 -5.09 -3.42
CA ASN A 231 14.07 -5.70 -2.73
C ASN A 231 12.74 -5.32 -3.40
N ARG A 232 11.65 -5.93 -2.95
CA ARG A 232 10.30 -5.73 -3.52
C ARG A 232 9.87 -4.27 -3.53
N ALA A 233 10.15 -3.50 -2.49
CA ALA A 233 9.85 -2.08 -2.43
C ALA A 233 10.63 -1.26 -3.48
N GLN A 234 11.88 -1.61 -3.72
CA GLN A 234 12.72 -0.96 -4.74
C GLN A 234 12.36 -1.39 -6.17
N LEU A 235 11.86 -2.61 -6.35
CA LEU A 235 11.33 -3.07 -7.65
C LEU A 235 10.07 -2.31 -8.05
N ASN A 236 9.23 -1.98 -7.06
CA ASN A 236 7.96 -1.27 -7.23
C ASN A 236 8.02 0.17 -6.68
N GLU A 237 9.14 0.85 -6.88
CA GLU A 237 9.39 2.19 -6.33
C GLU A 237 8.26 3.18 -6.63
N SER A 238 7.69 3.13 -7.83
CA SER A 238 6.57 3.99 -8.23
C SER A 238 5.31 3.74 -7.39
N LEU A 239 4.95 2.47 -7.18
CA LEU A 239 3.83 2.07 -6.34
C LEU A 239 4.04 2.52 -4.89
N TYR A 240 5.22 2.25 -4.33
CA TYR A 240 5.53 2.64 -2.95
C TYR A 240 5.57 4.17 -2.77
N LYS A 241 6.05 4.92 -3.76
CA LYS A 241 5.98 6.39 -3.76
C LYS A 241 4.54 6.89 -3.82
N MET A 242 3.69 6.27 -4.64
CA MET A 242 2.26 6.58 -4.71
C MET A 242 1.59 6.35 -3.35
N LEU A 243 1.78 5.16 -2.74
CA LEU A 243 1.24 4.83 -1.43
C LEU A 243 1.74 5.77 -0.32
N ASN A 244 3.00 6.22 -0.38
CA ASN A 244 3.52 7.22 0.56
C ASN A 244 2.85 8.59 0.37
N THR A 245 2.59 9.00 -0.86
CA THR A 245 1.88 10.25 -1.15
C THR A 245 0.42 10.18 -0.67
N GLU A 246 -0.23 9.04 -0.85
CA GLU A 246 -1.57 8.78 -0.30
C GLU A 246 -1.58 8.85 1.22
N ASN A 247 -0.59 8.30 1.91
CA ASN A 247 -0.45 8.43 3.37
C ASN A 247 -0.41 9.90 3.80
N ILE A 248 0.33 10.76 3.09
CA ILE A 248 0.38 12.21 3.40
C ILE A 248 -1.01 12.84 3.23
N ALA A 249 -1.74 12.51 2.17
CA ALA A 249 -3.11 12.99 1.96
C ALA A 249 -4.05 12.54 3.09
N VAL A 250 -3.91 11.29 3.52
CA VAL A 250 -4.66 10.72 4.65
C VAL A 250 -4.37 11.51 5.94
N TYR A 251 -3.09 11.79 6.25
CA TYR A 251 -2.74 12.61 7.42
C TYR A 251 -3.30 14.04 7.35
N LEU A 252 -3.34 14.66 6.17
CA LEU A 252 -3.97 15.97 5.99
C LEU A 252 -5.48 15.91 6.24
N ILE A 253 -6.17 14.89 5.72
CA ILE A 253 -7.61 14.68 5.98
C ILE A 253 -7.85 14.48 7.48
N PHE A 254 -7.03 13.68 8.16
CA PHE A 254 -7.12 13.48 9.61
C PHE A 254 -6.94 14.78 10.38
N THR A 255 -5.95 15.58 10.02
CA THR A 255 -5.73 16.90 10.62
C THR A 255 -6.97 17.77 10.48
N LEU A 256 -7.61 17.78 9.30
CA LEU A 256 -8.85 18.52 9.05
C LEU A 256 -9.99 18.00 9.93
N VAL A 257 -10.18 16.68 10.01
CA VAL A 257 -11.22 16.06 10.85
C VAL A 257 -11.02 16.41 12.33
N ILE A 258 -9.77 16.40 12.81
CA ILE A 258 -9.43 16.79 14.18
C ILE A 258 -9.78 18.25 14.42
N VAL A 259 -9.42 19.17 13.51
CA VAL A 259 -9.74 20.58 13.61
C VAL A 259 -11.27 20.77 13.69
N VAL A 260 -12.05 20.10 12.87
CA VAL A 260 -13.53 20.14 12.92
C VAL A 260 -14.06 19.60 14.26
N ALA A 261 -13.50 18.48 14.73
CA ALA A 261 -13.89 17.90 16.02
C ALA A 261 -13.58 18.84 17.19
N LEU A 262 -12.43 19.55 17.15
CA LEU A 262 -12.07 20.59 18.12
C LEU A 262 -13.05 21.75 18.14
N PHE A 263 -13.45 22.27 16.98
CA PHE A 263 -14.46 23.33 16.91
C PHE A 263 -15.80 22.88 17.48
N ASN A 264 -16.24 21.65 17.19
CA ASN A 264 -17.45 21.06 17.76
C ASN A 264 -17.36 20.95 19.27
N LEU A 265 -16.22 20.51 19.83
CA LEU A 265 -16.01 20.39 21.26
C LEU A 265 -16.02 21.76 21.94
N ILE A 266 -15.36 22.76 21.37
CA ILE A 266 -15.34 24.14 21.87
C ILE A 266 -16.77 24.71 21.88
N GLY A 267 -17.51 24.56 20.80
CA GLY A 267 -18.90 25.00 20.72
C GLY A 267 -19.79 24.33 21.77
N ALA A 268 -19.61 23.03 21.97
CA ALA A 268 -20.30 22.26 22.99
C ALA A 268 -20.04 22.78 24.40
N LEU A 269 -18.78 23.06 24.73
CA LEU A 269 -18.39 23.57 26.04
C LEU A 269 -18.92 25.00 26.28
N ILE A 270 -18.86 25.86 25.27
CA ILE A 270 -19.42 27.23 25.36
C ILE A 270 -20.93 27.15 25.64
N MET A 271 -21.66 26.34 24.91
CA MET A 271 -23.10 26.17 25.11
C MET A 271 -23.43 25.65 26.50
N MET A 272 -22.65 24.69 26.99
CA MET A 272 -22.81 24.12 28.32
C MET A 272 -22.55 25.15 29.43
N ILE A 273 -21.55 26.01 29.27
CA ILE A 273 -21.24 27.13 30.19
C ILE A 273 -22.42 28.13 30.20
N LEU A 274 -22.96 28.48 29.02
CA LEU A 274 -24.09 29.38 28.89
C LEU A 274 -25.34 28.82 29.57
N ASP A 275 -25.69 27.57 29.39
CA ASP A 275 -26.82 26.90 30.01
C ASP A 275 -26.73 26.88 31.53
N LYS A 276 -25.52 26.81 32.09
CA LYS A 276 -25.29 26.73 33.52
C LYS A 276 -24.89 28.08 34.17
N LYS A 277 -24.94 29.20 33.41
CA LYS A 277 -24.51 30.51 33.86
C LYS A 277 -25.11 30.95 35.21
N GLY A 278 -26.42 30.68 35.43
CA GLY A 278 -27.09 31.01 36.71
C GLY A 278 -26.52 30.23 37.88
N ASN A 279 -26.33 28.93 37.72
CA ASN A 279 -25.76 28.06 38.76
C ASN A 279 -24.30 28.42 39.07
N LEU A 280 -23.52 28.80 38.04
CA LEU A 280 -22.13 29.25 38.19
C LEU A 280 -22.02 30.53 39.02
N LYS A 281 -22.94 31.50 38.81
CA LYS A 281 -22.99 32.73 39.59
C LYS A 281 -23.31 32.45 41.07
N THR A 282 -24.21 31.53 41.33
CA THR A 282 -24.54 31.10 42.70
C THR A 282 -23.34 30.45 43.40
N LEU A 283 -22.63 29.51 42.73
CA LEU A 283 -21.45 28.88 43.26
C LEU A 283 -20.31 29.88 43.53
N PHE A 284 -20.09 30.83 42.63
CA PHE A 284 -19.12 31.91 42.80
C PHE A 284 -19.45 32.78 44.01
N ASN A 285 -20.73 33.16 44.17
CA ASN A 285 -21.18 33.96 45.34
C ASN A 285 -21.08 33.20 46.67
N LEU A 286 -21.06 31.86 46.64
CA LEU A 286 -20.84 30.98 47.78
C LEU A 286 -19.33 30.81 48.10
N GLY A 287 -18.43 31.46 47.34
CA GLY A 287 -16.98 31.45 47.60
C GLY A 287 -16.19 30.39 46.84
N THR A 288 -16.77 29.74 45.82
CA THR A 288 -16.03 28.77 45.00
C THR A 288 -15.01 29.52 44.12
N GLU A 289 -13.75 29.05 44.12
CA GLU A 289 -12.71 29.63 43.27
C GLU A 289 -12.97 29.38 41.78
N ILE A 290 -12.60 30.33 40.93
CA ILE A 290 -12.70 30.20 39.47
C ILE A 290 -11.95 28.98 38.96
N LYS A 291 -10.83 28.62 39.60
CA LYS A 291 -10.03 27.44 39.27
C LYS A 291 -10.83 26.13 39.39
N ASP A 292 -11.67 26.02 40.41
CA ASP A 292 -12.47 24.82 40.66
C ASP A 292 -13.66 24.73 39.72
N LEU A 293 -14.28 25.85 39.41
CA LEU A 293 -15.30 25.92 38.37
C LEU A 293 -14.74 25.46 36.99
N ARG A 294 -13.52 25.85 36.68
CA ARG A 294 -12.82 25.41 35.48
C ARG A 294 -12.62 23.90 35.47
N LYS A 295 -12.17 23.28 36.57
CA LYS A 295 -11.94 21.83 36.68
C LYS A 295 -13.22 21.04 36.37
N ILE A 296 -14.39 21.52 36.80
CA ILE A 296 -15.68 20.87 36.58
C ILE A 296 -15.97 20.76 35.07
N PHE A 297 -15.84 21.88 34.31
CA PHE A 297 -16.07 21.87 32.87
C PHE A 297 -15.03 21.07 32.10
N LEU A 298 -13.79 21.07 32.58
CA LEU A 298 -12.73 20.25 32.07
C LEU A 298 -13.07 18.76 32.18
N LEU A 299 -13.37 18.33 33.40
CA LEU A 299 -13.70 16.93 33.64
C LEU A 299 -14.92 16.49 32.80
N GLN A 300 -15.91 17.37 32.70
CA GLN A 300 -17.10 17.11 31.89
C GLN A 300 -16.79 17.01 30.40
N GLY A 301 -15.98 17.91 29.85
CA GLY A 301 -15.53 17.87 28.45
C GLY A 301 -14.69 16.64 28.15
N THR A 302 -13.75 16.30 29.05
CA THR A 302 -12.92 15.09 28.91
C THR A 302 -13.77 13.82 28.95
N LEU A 303 -14.67 13.70 29.94
CA LEU A 303 -15.58 12.55 30.01
C LEU A 303 -16.45 12.42 28.75
N LEU A 304 -17.01 13.53 28.26
CA LEU A 304 -17.81 13.53 27.05
C LEU A 304 -17.02 13.06 25.84
N SER A 305 -15.76 13.51 25.71
CA SER A 305 -14.88 13.14 24.59
C SER A 305 -14.44 11.67 24.70
N VAL A 306 -14.07 11.21 25.87
CA VAL A 306 -13.67 9.80 26.09
C VAL A 306 -14.82 8.85 25.81
N PHE A 307 -16.00 9.07 26.41
CA PHE A 307 -17.15 8.22 26.18
C PHE A 307 -17.67 8.30 24.75
N GLY A 308 -17.74 9.51 24.16
CA GLY A 308 -18.10 9.68 22.76
C GLY A 308 -17.13 9.02 21.81
N GLY A 309 -15.82 9.10 22.09
CA GLY A 309 -14.76 8.44 21.35
C GLY A 309 -14.86 6.91 21.40
N ILE A 310 -15.05 6.33 22.59
CA ILE A 310 -15.21 4.88 22.78
C ILE A 310 -16.44 4.37 22.02
N ILE A 311 -17.57 5.06 22.12
CA ILE A 311 -18.80 4.67 21.42
C ILE A 311 -18.61 4.78 19.90
N GLY A 312 -18.02 5.87 19.41
CA GLY A 312 -17.74 6.07 17.98
C GLY A 312 -16.80 5.01 17.43
N LEU A 313 -15.71 4.70 18.15
CA LEU A 313 -14.78 3.63 17.80
C LEU A 313 -15.47 2.26 17.76
N ALA A 314 -16.26 1.92 18.79
CA ALA A 314 -16.99 0.65 18.84
C ALA A 314 -17.95 0.50 17.65
N LEU A 315 -18.70 1.56 17.30
CA LEU A 315 -19.56 1.57 16.11
C LEU A 315 -18.76 1.45 14.81
N GLY A 316 -17.62 2.12 14.71
CA GLY A 316 -16.70 2.00 13.57
C GLY A 316 -16.16 0.60 13.39
N ILE A 317 -15.74 -0.06 14.48
CA ILE A 317 -15.31 -1.48 14.48
C ILE A 317 -16.43 -2.38 13.97
N VAL A 318 -17.65 -2.19 14.45
CA VAL A 318 -18.81 -2.98 14.00
C VAL A 318 -19.04 -2.81 12.50
N ILE A 319 -18.98 -1.58 11.97
CA ILE A 319 -19.15 -1.32 10.52
C ILE A 319 -18.07 -2.00 9.72
N VAL A 320 -16.79 -1.90 10.13
CA VAL A 320 -15.65 -2.52 9.43
C VAL A 320 -15.79 -4.05 9.44
N LEU A 321 -16.16 -4.65 10.57
CA LEU A 321 -16.38 -6.10 10.68
C LEU A 321 -17.56 -6.56 9.82
N LEU A 322 -18.67 -5.79 9.79
CA LEU A 322 -19.80 -6.08 8.91
C LEU A 322 -19.40 -6.03 7.43
N GLN A 323 -18.60 -5.04 7.03
CA GLN A 323 -18.08 -4.97 5.67
C GLN A 323 -17.18 -6.17 5.33
N GLN A 324 -16.28 -6.59 6.23
CA GLN A 324 -15.42 -7.77 6.03
C GLN A 324 -16.20 -9.08 5.93
N GLN A 325 -17.29 -9.21 6.71
CA GLN A 325 -18.06 -10.46 6.77
C GLN A 325 -19.11 -10.57 5.66
N PHE A 326 -19.76 -9.47 5.32
CA PHE A 326 -20.92 -9.46 4.43
C PHE A 326 -20.64 -8.81 3.08
N GLU A 327 -19.46 -8.21 2.89
CA GLU A 327 -19.05 -7.58 1.61
C GLU A 327 -20.12 -6.64 1.05
N LEU A 328 -20.69 -5.79 1.91
CA LEU A 328 -21.85 -4.95 1.59
C LEU A 328 -21.55 -3.92 0.50
N ILE A 329 -20.32 -3.39 0.49
CA ILE A 329 -19.87 -2.41 -0.49
C ILE A 329 -18.91 -3.11 -1.43
N MET A 330 -19.24 -3.14 -2.72
CA MET A 330 -18.45 -3.78 -3.78
C MET A 330 -17.84 -2.72 -4.70
N ILE A 331 -16.60 -2.94 -5.16
CA ILE A 331 -15.94 -2.13 -6.21
C ILE A 331 -16.41 -2.61 -7.59
N THR A 332 -16.42 -3.92 -7.78
CA THR A 332 -16.91 -4.60 -8.99
C THR A 332 -17.89 -5.70 -8.57
N PRO A 333 -18.66 -6.30 -9.49
CA PRO A 333 -19.59 -7.38 -9.14
C PRO A 333 -18.96 -8.59 -8.43
N THR A 334 -17.64 -8.72 -8.50
CA THR A 334 -16.88 -9.86 -7.94
C THR A 334 -15.83 -9.44 -6.90
N LEU A 335 -15.66 -8.13 -6.63
CA LEU A 335 -14.62 -7.61 -5.76
C LEU A 335 -15.21 -6.69 -4.71
N ALA A 336 -15.15 -7.12 -3.45
CA ALA A 336 -15.55 -6.31 -2.30
C ALA A 336 -14.57 -5.17 -2.03
N TYR A 337 -15.08 -4.06 -1.50
CA TYR A 337 -14.22 -2.94 -1.10
C TYR A 337 -13.31 -3.38 0.06
N PRO A 338 -11.97 -3.33 -0.10
CA PRO A 338 -11.04 -3.84 0.89
C PRO A 338 -11.06 -2.95 2.14
N VAL A 339 -11.30 -3.54 3.30
CA VAL A 339 -11.20 -2.89 4.60
C VAL A 339 -10.41 -3.80 5.53
N VAL A 340 -9.52 -3.23 6.34
CA VAL A 340 -8.72 -4.00 7.29
C VAL A 340 -8.94 -3.49 8.70
N PHE A 341 -9.30 -4.40 9.60
CA PHE A 341 -9.25 -4.15 11.03
C PHE A 341 -7.79 -4.30 11.50
N SER A 342 -7.20 -3.21 11.97
CA SER A 342 -5.85 -3.19 12.52
C SER A 342 -5.87 -2.58 13.92
N LEU A 343 -5.16 -3.21 14.86
CA LEU A 343 -4.94 -2.63 16.19
C LEU A 343 -4.16 -1.31 16.12
N GLU A 344 -3.29 -1.17 15.12
CA GLU A 344 -2.58 0.08 14.84
C GLU A 344 -3.56 1.22 14.53
N ASN A 345 -4.59 0.96 13.69
CA ASN A 345 -5.64 1.94 13.38
C ASN A 345 -6.44 2.33 14.64
N VAL A 346 -6.70 1.38 15.54
CA VAL A 346 -7.35 1.64 16.84
C VAL A 346 -6.49 2.56 17.70
N LEU A 347 -5.18 2.28 17.80
CA LEU A 347 -4.25 3.07 18.60
C LEU A 347 -4.10 4.49 18.03
N ILE A 348 -3.94 4.61 16.72
CA ILE A 348 -3.87 5.91 16.04
C ILE A 348 -5.13 6.72 16.30
N ASP A 349 -6.32 6.14 16.16
CA ASP A 349 -7.58 6.81 16.44
C ASP A 349 -7.67 7.28 17.91
N MET A 350 -7.19 6.48 18.86
CA MET A 350 -7.15 6.83 20.28
C MET A 350 -6.12 7.93 20.60
N GLU A 351 -4.91 7.88 20.03
CA GLU A 351 -3.87 8.90 20.21
C GLU A 351 -4.31 10.26 19.66
N PHE A 352 -4.90 10.28 18.48
CA PHE A 352 -5.43 11.51 17.88
C PHE A 352 -6.54 12.13 18.74
N LYS A 353 -7.42 11.33 19.32
CA LYS A 353 -8.45 11.82 20.27
C LYS A 353 -7.86 12.40 21.52
N PHE A 354 -6.83 11.77 22.08
CA PHE A 354 -6.13 12.27 23.25
C PHE A 354 -5.45 13.62 22.97
N LEU A 355 -4.78 13.74 21.82
CA LEU A 355 -4.18 15.01 21.36
C LEU A 355 -5.24 16.10 21.12
N ALA A 356 -6.39 15.75 20.54
CA ALA A 356 -7.50 16.67 20.34
C ALA A 356 -8.06 17.18 21.67
N ILE A 357 -8.24 16.31 22.65
CA ILE A 357 -8.68 16.69 24.00
C ILE A 357 -7.65 17.63 24.66
N LEU A 358 -6.36 17.31 24.56
CA LEU A 358 -5.28 18.08 25.15
C LEU A 358 -5.15 19.48 24.52
N SER A 359 -5.29 19.59 23.21
CA SER A 359 -5.22 20.85 22.46
C SER A 359 -6.45 21.73 22.69
N ALA A 360 -7.65 21.16 22.75
CA ALA A 360 -8.86 21.85 23.14
C ALA A 360 -8.75 22.43 24.55
N PHE A 361 -8.13 21.66 25.43
CA PHE A 361 -7.83 22.02 26.80
C PHE A 361 -6.94 23.26 26.88
N THR A 362 -5.81 23.26 26.17
CA THR A 362 -4.84 24.38 26.23
C THR A 362 -5.39 25.66 25.58
N LEU A 363 -6.10 25.56 24.48
CA LEU A 363 -6.64 26.73 23.76
C LEU A 363 -7.78 27.41 24.53
N GLN A 364 -8.69 26.62 25.08
CA GLN A 364 -9.86 27.13 25.79
C GLN A 364 -9.49 27.75 27.16
N PHE A 365 -8.46 27.18 27.79
CA PHE A 365 -7.96 27.63 29.06
C PHE A 365 -7.27 28.99 28.96
N SER A 366 -6.53 29.20 27.87
CA SER A 366 -5.73 30.43 27.70
C SER A 366 -6.55 31.63 27.25
N ILE A 367 -7.60 31.44 26.44
CA ILE A 367 -8.22 32.52 25.65
C ILE A 367 -9.68 32.84 26.02
N ALA A 368 -10.53 31.86 26.24
CA ALA A 368 -11.99 32.08 26.31
C ALA A 368 -12.51 32.33 27.73
N PHE A 369 -12.00 31.62 28.73
CA PHE A 369 -12.55 31.67 30.09
C PHE A 369 -12.30 32.99 30.84
N PRO A 370 -11.13 33.64 30.76
CA PRO A 370 -10.90 34.91 31.42
C PRO A 370 -11.77 36.06 30.86
N LYS A 371 -11.94 36.13 29.54
CA LYS A 371 -12.74 37.17 28.88
C LYS A 371 -14.23 37.05 29.19
N PHE A 372 -14.76 35.84 29.23
CA PHE A 372 -16.18 35.59 29.49
C PHE A 372 -16.60 35.98 30.91
N LEU A 373 -15.75 35.75 31.92
CA LEU A 373 -16.01 36.18 33.29
C LEU A 373 -15.89 37.69 33.47
N LEU A 374 -14.95 38.34 32.78
CA LEU A 374 -14.74 39.79 32.82
C LEU A 374 -15.86 40.57 32.10
N THR A 375 -16.44 40.02 31.03
CA THR A 375 -17.55 40.68 30.29
C THR A 375 -18.92 40.45 30.92
N SER A 376 -19.05 39.51 31.87
CA SER A 376 -20.34 39.21 32.53
C SER A 376 -20.55 40.00 33.86
N THR A 377 -19.65 40.91 34.20
CA THR A 377 -19.76 41.77 35.40
C THR A 377 -19.81 43.26 35.08
N PRO A 378 -20.88 43.80 34.49
CA PRO A 378 -21.01 45.25 34.35
C PRO A 378 -21.52 45.95 35.62
N VAL A 379 -21.81 45.23 36.70
CA VAL A 379 -22.55 45.86 37.85
C VAL A 379 -21.68 46.16 39.07
N VAL A 380 -20.45 45.62 39.14
CA VAL A 380 -19.61 45.83 40.36
C VAL A 380 -18.72 47.07 40.28
N ILE A 381 -18.47 47.64 39.12
CA ILE A 381 -17.61 48.85 38.99
C ILE A 381 -18.38 50.15 39.25
N LEU A 382 -19.72 50.14 39.19
CA LEU A 382 -20.53 51.36 39.47
C LEU A 382 -20.83 51.61 40.96
N SER A 383 -20.58 50.62 41.85
CA SER A 383 -20.86 50.80 43.28
C SER A 383 -19.65 51.26 44.12
N ILE A 384 -18.45 51.37 43.53
CA ILE A 384 -17.27 51.85 44.24
C ILE A 384 -17.01 53.36 44.04
N ASN A 385 -17.63 53.98 43.02
CA ASN A 385 -17.41 55.40 42.73
C ASN A 385 -18.48 56.35 43.32
N LEU A 386 -19.40 55.89 44.17
CA LEU A 386 -20.45 56.70 44.74
C LEU A 386 -20.26 56.95 46.28
N SER A 387 -19.13 56.55 46.87
CA SER A 387 -18.86 56.77 48.33
C SER A 387 -17.67 57.67 48.64
N THR A 388 -17.16 58.46 47.69
CA THR A 388 -16.15 59.48 47.95
C THR A 388 -16.49 60.74 47.22
N SER A 389 -17.31 61.61 47.87
CA SER A 389 -17.25 63.04 47.74
C SER A 389 -17.88 63.67 48.98
N PRO A 390 -17.29 64.74 49.47
CA PRO A 390 -17.31 65.28 50.89
C PRO A 390 -18.61 65.84 51.34
#